data_d5f4c72fd06d49a4e55912bc66220e2e
#
_entry.id   d5f4c72fd06d49a4e55912bc66220e2e
#
_cell.length_a   1.000
_cell.length_b   1.000
_cell.length_c   1.000
_cell.angle_alpha   90.00
_cell.angle_beta   90.00
_cell.angle_gamma   90.00
#
_symmetry.space_group_name_H-M   'P 1'
#
loop_
_entity.id
_entity.type
_entity.pdbx_description
1 polymer ?
#
loop_
_entity_poly.entity_id
_entity_poly.type
_entity_poly.pdbx_seq_one_letter_code
_entity_poly.pdbx_strand_id
1 'polypeptide(L)'
;MKYKETAAAVVHRYGGDILGSQGMLLSQSFRQHGDVSVALHCFFAAVVCVRLARALALRVDTRALVRGALLHDYFLYDWHDPDPSHRLHGFRHAGFALRNAGRDFSLGPIERNMIASHMFPMNFVLPRFRESLLLCLADKICSFCETFHLAPPVGKDGLEQRSKFQ
;
A
#
# COMPACT_ATOMS: atom_id res chain seq x y z
N MET A 1 -1.74 -31.84 -6.72
CA MET A 1 -0.92 -30.75 -6.15
C MET A 1 -1.77 -29.49 -6.13
N LYS A 2 -2.24 -29.01 -4.96
CA LYS A 2 -2.95 -27.73 -4.91
C LYS A 2 -1.94 -26.62 -5.23
N TYR A 3 -2.09 -25.96 -6.37
CA TYR A 3 -1.29 -24.76 -6.68
C TYR A 3 -1.52 -23.74 -5.55
N LYS A 4 -0.46 -23.39 -4.85
CA LYS A 4 -0.52 -22.38 -3.79
C LYS A 4 -0.83 -21.04 -4.48
N GLU A 5 -1.96 -20.43 -4.14
CA GLU A 5 -2.38 -19.15 -4.68
C GLU A 5 -1.25 -18.12 -4.60
N THR A 6 -1.00 -17.38 -5.69
CA THR A 6 0.06 -16.35 -5.73
C THR A 6 -0.28 -15.17 -4.82
N ALA A 7 0.73 -14.38 -4.43
CA ALA A 7 0.49 -13.21 -3.59
C ALA A 7 -0.34 -12.15 -4.32
N ALA A 8 -0.12 -11.96 -5.62
CA ALA A 8 -0.93 -11.05 -6.44
C ALA A 8 -2.40 -11.51 -6.52
N ALA A 9 -2.65 -12.82 -6.67
CA ALA A 9 -4.03 -13.35 -6.66
C ALA A 9 -4.74 -13.11 -5.32
N VAL A 10 -4.02 -13.23 -4.20
CA VAL A 10 -4.54 -12.89 -2.86
C VAL A 10 -4.91 -11.41 -2.77
N VAL A 11 -4.06 -10.52 -3.30
CA VAL A 11 -4.35 -9.07 -3.33
C VAL A 11 -5.60 -8.79 -4.15
N HIS A 12 -5.77 -9.38 -5.33
CA HIS A 12 -6.99 -9.24 -6.13
C HIS A 12 -8.23 -9.79 -5.42
N ARG A 13 -8.11 -10.92 -4.72
CA ARG A 13 -9.23 -11.53 -3.99
C ARG A 13 -9.78 -10.63 -2.90
N TYR A 14 -8.92 -10.02 -2.08
CA TYR A 14 -9.31 -9.25 -0.90
C TYR A 14 -9.40 -7.74 -1.13
N GLY A 15 -8.81 -7.25 -2.20
CA GLY A 15 -8.74 -5.83 -2.53
C GLY A 15 -9.33 -5.45 -3.89
N GLY A 16 -10.05 -6.36 -4.56
CA GLY A 16 -10.60 -6.10 -5.90
C GLY A 16 -11.55 -4.90 -5.96
N ASP A 17 -12.36 -4.70 -4.91
CA ASP A 17 -13.22 -3.53 -4.75
C ASP A 17 -12.43 -2.22 -4.63
N ILE A 18 -11.29 -2.24 -3.94
CA ILE A 18 -10.40 -1.08 -3.81
C ILE A 18 -9.71 -0.80 -5.13
N LEU A 19 -9.13 -1.83 -5.76
CA LEU A 19 -8.42 -1.69 -7.04
C LEU A 19 -9.29 -1.14 -8.17
N GLY A 20 -10.58 -1.45 -8.17
CA GLY A 20 -11.58 -0.95 -9.13
C GLY A 20 -12.24 0.37 -8.71
N SER A 21 -11.92 0.95 -7.56
CA SER A 21 -12.54 2.18 -7.08
C SER A 21 -12.06 3.41 -7.85
N GLN A 22 -12.91 4.44 -7.93
CA GLN A 22 -12.55 5.71 -8.59
C GLN A 22 -11.30 6.35 -8.00
N GLY A 23 -11.13 6.33 -6.67
CA GLY A 23 -9.96 6.88 -6.01
C GLY A 23 -8.68 6.12 -6.35
N MET A 24 -8.72 4.78 -6.43
CA MET A 24 -7.55 4.00 -6.83
C MET A 24 -7.22 4.19 -8.31
N LEU A 25 -8.22 4.31 -9.19
CA LEU A 25 -8.02 4.65 -10.61
C LEU A 25 -7.41 6.06 -10.74
N LEU A 26 -7.88 7.03 -9.96
CA LEU A 26 -7.28 8.38 -9.93
C LEU A 26 -5.81 8.32 -9.46
N SER A 27 -5.50 7.48 -8.47
CA SER A 27 -4.12 7.30 -7.94
C SER A 27 -3.14 6.73 -8.98
N GLN A 28 -3.61 6.21 -10.12
CA GLN A 28 -2.73 5.84 -11.24
C GLN A 28 -2.10 7.06 -11.93
N SER A 29 -2.75 8.23 -11.88
CA SER A 29 -2.23 9.47 -12.46
C SER A 29 -1.22 10.20 -11.57
N PHE A 30 -1.12 9.85 -10.29
CA PHE A 30 -0.18 10.46 -9.36
C PHE A 30 1.11 9.66 -9.28
N ARG A 31 2.26 10.33 -9.36
CA ARG A 31 3.57 9.67 -9.18
C ARG A 31 3.89 9.51 -7.70
N GLN A 32 4.46 8.35 -7.35
CA GLN A 32 4.93 8.07 -6.00
C GLN A 32 6.46 8.22 -5.92
N HIS A 33 7.20 7.29 -6.51
CA HIS A 33 8.66 7.31 -6.57
C HIS A 33 9.12 6.93 -7.97
N GLY A 34 10.04 7.71 -8.56
CA GLY A 34 10.51 7.47 -9.92
C GLY A 34 9.36 7.45 -10.94
N ASP A 35 9.23 6.35 -11.68
CA ASP A 35 8.17 6.15 -12.69
C ASP A 35 6.99 5.31 -12.18
N VAL A 36 6.88 5.12 -10.86
CA VAL A 36 5.84 4.31 -10.24
C VAL A 36 4.68 5.19 -9.80
N SER A 37 3.46 4.84 -10.20
CA SER A 37 2.25 5.53 -9.72
C SER A 37 1.92 5.14 -8.28
N VAL A 38 1.17 5.99 -7.56
CA VAL A 38 0.69 5.70 -6.20
C VAL A 38 -0.09 4.39 -6.16
N ALA A 39 -0.96 4.14 -7.14
CA ALA A 39 -1.74 2.89 -7.20
C ALA A 39 -0.85 1.65 -7.37
N LEU A 40 0.17 1.72 -8.23
CA LEU A 40 1.12 0.62 -8.43
C LEU A 40 1.98 0.38 -7.18
N HIS A 41 2.45 1.45 -6.53
CA HIS A 41 3.16 1.37 -5.26
C HIS A 41 2.33 0.65 -4.19
N CYS A 42 1.07 1.06 -3.99
CA CYS A 42 0.15 0.42 -3.05
C CYS A 42 -0.06 -1.07 -3.38
N PHE A 43 -0.20 -1.41 -4.67
CA PHE A 43 -0.30 -2.81 -5.10
C PHE A 43 0.98 -3.60 -4.77
N PHE A 44 2.15 -3.07 -5.06
CA PHE A 44 3.42 -3.72 -4.74
C PHE A 44 3.60 -3.90 -3.23
N ALA A 45 3.31 -2.87 -2.44
CA ALA A 45 3.35 -2.96 -0.97
C ALA A 45 2.43 -4.08 -0.45
N ALA A 46 1.21 -4.20 -0.98
CA ALA A 46 0.27 -5.26 -0.61
C ALA A 46 0.81 -6.66 -0.96
N VAL A 47 1.40 -6.83 -2.16
CA VAL A 47 2.02 -8.10 -2.57
C VAL A 47 3.20 -8.45 -1.65
N VAL A 48 4.06 -7.48 -1.35
CA VAL A 48 5.22 -7.67 -0.45
C VAL A 48 4.75 -8.03 0.96
N CYS A 49 3.70 -7.38 1.50
CA CYS A 49 3.09 -7.74 2.79
C CYS A 49 2.66 -9.21 2.85
N VAL A 50 1.94 -9.68 1.83
CA VAL A 50 1.50 -11.10 1.75
C VAL A 50 2.70 -12.04 1.67
N ARG A 51 3.73 -11.70 0.90
CA ARG A 51 4.95 -12.52 0.78
C ARG A 51 5.73 -12.57 2.10
N LEU A 52 5.89 -11.44 2.78
CA LEU A 52 6.56 -11.37 4.08
C LEU A 52 5.80 -12.18 5.15
N ALA A 53 4.47 -12.03 5.23
CA ALA A 53 3.65 -12.80 6.15
C ALA A 53 3.83 -14.32 5.96
N ARG A 54 3.89 -14.77 4.70
CA ARG A 54 4.12 -16.18 4.35
C ARG A 54 5.55 -16.64 4.66
N ALA A 55 6.55 -15.84 4.32
CA ALA A 55 7.95 -16.18 4.53
C ALA A 55 8.30 -16.29 6.03
N LEU A 56 7.69 -15.42 6.84
CA LEU A 56 7.88 -15.39 8.30
C LEU A 56 6.88 -16.30 9.04
N ALA A 57 6.03 -17.04 8.33
CA ALA A 57 4.98 -17.90 8.89
C ALA A 57 4.10 -17.18 9.95
N LEU A 58 3.81 -15.88 9.73
CA LEU A 58 3.02 -15.08 10.64
C LEU A 58 1.52 -15.34 10.46
N ARG A 59 0.81 -15.48 11.58
CA ARG A 59 -0.66 -15.48 11.59
C ARG A 59 -1.14 -14.03 11.58
N VAL A 60 -1.80 -13.64 10.48
CA VAL A 60 -2.32 -12.28 10.23
C VAL A 60 -3.75 -12.36 9.72
N ASP A 61 -4.52 -11.30 9.91
CA ASP A 61 -5.74 -11.10 9.15
C ASP A 61 -5.36 -10.70 7.72
N THR A 62 -5.37 -11.68 6.81
CA THR A 62 -4.96 -11.48 5.41
C THR A 62 -5.82 -10.46 4.69
N ARG A 63 -7.12 -10.39 4.99
CA ARG A 63 -8.02 -9.40 4.40
C ARG A 63 -7.65 -7.99 4.86
N ALA A 64 -7.49 -7.79 6.16
CA ALA A 64 -7.09 -6.50 6.71
C ALA A 64 -5.68 -6.09 6.22
N LEU A 65 -4.72 -7.04 6.16
CA LEU A 65 -3.37 -6.81 5.65
C LEU A 65 -3.39 -6.28 4.22
N VAL A 66 -4.12 -6.93 3.32
CA VAL A 66 -4.24 -6.52 1.91
C VAL A 66 -4.91 -5.16 1.80
N ARG A 67 -6.05 -4.97 2.46
CA ARG A 67 -6.84 -3.73 2.36
C ARG A 67 -6.09 -2.55 2.95
N GLY A 68 -5.49 -2.71 4.14
CA GLY A 68 -4.66 -1.68 4.76
C GLY A 68 -3.46 -1.29 3.90
N ALA A 69 -2.80 -2.27 3.27
CA ALA A 69 -1.68 -2.01 2.38
C ALA A 69 -2.10 -1.32 1.07
N LEU A 70 -3.26 -1.67 0.49
CA LEU A 70 -3.76 -0.97 -0.70
C LEU A 70 -4.18 0.49 -0.42
N LEU A 71 -4.57 0.79 0.82
CA LEU A 71 -5.12 2.10 1.20
C LEU A 71 -4.14 2.99 1.95
N HIS A 72 -2.89 2.54 2.22
CA HIS A 72 -1.98 3.32 3.06
C HIS A 72 -1.63 4.68 2.48
N ASP A 73 -1.54 4.79 1.15
CA ASP A 73 -1.24 6.01 0.40
C ASP A 73 -2.45 6.54 -0.40
N TYR A 74 -3.66 6.29 0.10
CA TYR A 74 -4.92 6.76 -0.51
C TYR A 74 -5.18 8.25 -0.21
N PHE A 75 -4.16 9.11 -0.44
CA PHE A 75 -4.23 10.56 -0.15
C PHE A 75 -4.90 11.38 -1.24
N LEU A 76 -5.01 10.89 -2.49
CA LEU A 76 -5.80 11.42 -3.61
C LEU A 76 -5.41 12.84 -4.09
N TYR A 77 -4.12 13.15 -4.13
CA TYR A 77 -3.57 14.37 -4.72
C TYR A 77 -2.15 14.12 -5.24
N ASP A 78 -1.69 14.99 -6.16
CA ASP A 78 -0.27 14.97 -6.56
C ASP A 78 0.56 15.75 -5.53
N TRP A 79 1.41 15.06 -4.79
CA TRP A 79 2.25 15.68 -3.77
C TRP A 79 3.46 16.44 -4.34
N HIS A 80 3.71 16.33 -5.66
CA HIS A 80 4.72 17.11 -6.36
C HIS A 80 4.19 18.49 -6.76
N ASP A 81 2.88 18.70 -6.76
CA ASP A 81 2.28 19.99 -7.03
C ASP A 81 2.66 21.01 -5.94
N PRO A 82 3.02 22.26 -6.31
CA PRO A 82 3.44 23.29 -5.35
C PRO A 82 2.27 23.89 -4.54
N ASP A 83 1.29 23.08 -4.17
CA ASP A 83 0.13 23.48 -3.36
C ASP A 83 0.51 23.57 -1.88
N PRO A 84 0.29 24.72 -1.19
CA PRO A 84 0.57 24.86 0.23
C PRO A 84 -0.16 23.83 1.12
N SER A 85 -1.31 23.29 0.70
CA SER A 85 -2.05 22.26 1.43
C SER A 85 -1.28 20.94 1.52
N HIS A 86 -0.35 20.68 0.58
CA HIS A 86 0.49 19.48 0.52
C HIS A 86 1.82 19.63 1.29
N ARG A 87 2.08 20.79 1.90
CA ARG A 87 3.29 20.99 2.70
C ARG A 87 3.41 19.95 3.80
N LEU A 88 4.65 19.49 4.03
CA LEU A 88 4.96 18.40 4.98
C LEU A 88 4.26 17.08 4.63
N HIS A 89 4.14 16.78 3.33
CA HIS A 89 3.52 15.54 2.82
C HIS A 89 3.98 14.30 3.60
N GLY A 90 5.29 14.11 3.76
CA GLY A 90 5.85 12.95 4.47
C GLY A 90 5.32 12.73 5.90
N PHE A 91 4.87 13.80 6.59
CA PHE A 91 4.30 13.71 7.93
C PHE A 91 2.77 13.63 7.94
N ARG A 92 2.10 14.11 6.90
CA ARG A 92 0.64 14.35 6.89
C ARG A 92 -0.14 13.40 6.00
N HIS A 93 0.49 12.81 4.96
CA HIS A 93 -0.25 12.01 3.97
C HIS A 93 -0.96 10.80 4.57
N ALA A 94 -0.39 10.15 5.60
CA ALA A 94 -1.05 9.07 6.32
C ALA A 94 -2.41 9.48 6.90
N GLY A 95 -2.51 10.71 7.41
CA GLY A 95 -3.76 11.28 7.91
C GLY A 95 -4.77 11.57 6.80
N PHE A 96 -4.31 12.06 5.64
CA PHE A 96 -5.15 12.25 4.46
C PHE A 96 -5.64 10.92 3.92
N ALA A 97 -4.74 9.94 3.77
CA ALA A 97 -5.08 8.59 3.33
C ALA A 97 -6.13 7.95 4.24
N LEU A 98 -5.96 8.05 5.57
CA LEU A 98 -6.91 7.49 6.54
C LEU A 98 -8.30 8.14 6.43
N ARG A 99 -8.38 9.47 6.25
CA ARG A 99 -9.66 10.16 6.08
C ARG A 99 -10.35 9.75 4.78
N ASN A 100 -9.63 9.76 3.66
CA ASN A 100 -10.19 9.40 2.35
C ASN A 100 -10.63 7.93 2.32
N ALA A 101 -9.78 7.02 2.81
CA ALA A 101 -10.10 5.60 2.90
C ALA A 101 -11.30 5.35 3.82
N GLY A 102 -11.40 6.07 4.95
CA GLY A 102 -12.54 5.95 5.87
C GLY A 102 -13.85 6.55 5.33
N ARG A 103 -13.79 7.49 4.37
CA ARG A 103 -14.96 8.01 3.65
C ARG A 103 -15.46 6.98 2.62
N ASP A 104 -14.54 6.34 1.89
CA ASP A 104 -14.87 5.54 0.71
C ASP A 104 -15.05 4.05 1.04
N PHE A 105 -14.49 3.57 2.17
CA PHE A 105 -14.51 2.15 2.57
C PHE A 105 -14.78 1.96 4.05
N SER A 106 -15.43 0.84 4.40
CA SER A 106 -15.50 0.39 5.79
C SER A 106 -14.15 -0.16 6.23
N LEU A 107 -13.53 0.50 7.22
CA LEU A 107 -12.23 0.13 7.77
C LEU A 107 -12.37 -0.43 9.19
N GLY A 108 -11.78 -1.59 9.43
CA GLY A 108 -11.58 -2.15 10.76
C GLY A 108 -10.42 -1.50 11.52
N PRO A 109 -10.21 -1.86 12.79
CA PRO A 109 -9.15 -1.29 13.62
C PRO A 109 -7.74 -1.60 13.09
N ILE A 110 -7.54 -2.75 12.44
CA ILE A 110 -6.25 -3.14 11.87
C ILE A 110 -5.91 -2.24 10.68
N GLU A 111 -6.81 -2.12 9.69
CA GLU A 111 -6.60 -1.26 8.52
C GLU A 111 -6.38 0.20 8.91
N ARG A 112 -7.16 0.72 9.87
CA ARG A 112 -6.98 2.09 10.38
C ARG A 112 -5.59 2.30 10.99
N ASN A 113 -5.11 1.37 11.81
CA ASN A 113 -3.79 1.49 12.38
C ASN A 113 -2.69 1.31 11.32
N MET A 114 -2.84 0.38 10.38
CA MET A 114 -1.90 0.21 9.26
C MET A 114 -1.72 1.53 8.50
N ILE A 115 -2.82 2.15 8.06
CA ILE A 115 -2.79 3.40 7.31
C ILE A 115 -2.18 4.53 8.16
N ALA A 116 -2.59 4.66 9.41
CA ALA A 116 -2.11 5.74 10.27
C ALA A 116 -0.63 5.62 10.64
N SER A 117 -0.10 4.39 10.78
CA SER A 117 1.24 4.16 11.33
C SER A 117 2.30 3.78 10.30
N HIS A 118 1.99 3.66 8.99
CA HIS A 118 2.96 3.16 8.01
C HIS A 118 4.22 4.02 7.93
N MET A 119 4.13 5.30 8.23
CA MET A 119 5.27 6.23 8.27
C MET A 119 6.05 6.22 9.58
N PHE A 120 5.74 5.31 10.50
CA PHE A 120 6.52 5.20 11.75
C PHE A 120 8.02 4.97 11.46
N PRO A 121 8.95 5.66 12.15
CA PRO A 121 8.75 6.58 13.29
C PRO A 121 8.50 8.05 12.91
N MET A 122 8.44 8.42 11.64
CA MET A 122 8.32 9.82 11.22
C MET A 122 7.05 10.51 11.75
N ASN A 123 5.91 9.83 11.74
CA ASN A 123 4.64 10.39 12.21
C ASN A 123 4.28 10.04 13.66
N PHE A 124 5.17 9.37 14.40
CA PHE A 124 5.01 8.96 15.80
C PHE A 124 3.78 8.13 16.13
N VAL A 125 2.99 7.69 15.13
CA VAL A 125 1.87 6.77 15.34
C VAL A 125 2.41 5.35 15.41
N LEU A 126 2.21 4.69 16.56
CA LEU A 126 2.74 3.34 16.79
C LEU A 126 2.01 2.27 15.97
N PRO A 127 2.74 1.39 15.27
CA PRO A 127 2.17 0.19 14.68
C PRO A 127 1.81 -0.82 15.80
N ARG A 128 0.50 -1.02 16.02
CA ARG A 128 -0.03 -1.84 17.13
C ARG A 128 -0.32 -3.28 16.74
N PHE A 129 -0.36 -3.57 15.44
CA PHE A 129 -0.67 -4.89 14.89
C PHE A 129 0.51 -5.43 14.09
N ARG A 130 0.59 -6.75 13.95
CA ARG A 130 1.60 -7.41 13.10
C ARG A 130 1.48 -6.93 11.65
N GLU A 131 0.26 -6.75 11.18
CA GLU A 131 -0.07 -6.22 9.86
C GLU A 131 0.51 -4.81 9.66
N SER A 132 0.44 -3.96 10.67
CA SER A 132 1.01 -2.61 10.62
C SER A 132 2.54 -2.63 10.56
N LEU A 133 3.20 -3.51 11.31
CA LEU A 133 4.66 -3.70 11.24
C LEU A 133 5.09 -4.23 9.87
N LEU A 134 4.35 -5.20 9.33
CA LEU A 134 4.61 -5.73 7.98
C LEU A 134 4.47 -4.64 6.91
N LEU A 135 3.45 -3.79 7.02
CA LEU A 135 3.29 -2.68 6.09
C LEU A 135 4.41 -1.65 6.21
N CYS A 136 4.80 -1.24 7.42
CA CYS A 136 5.94 -0.34 7.62
C CYS A 136 7.21 -0.86 6.95
N LEU A 137 7.46 -2.17 6.99
CA LEU A 137 8.61 -2.79 6.36
C LEU A 137 8.43 -2.88 4.84
N ALA A 138 7.27 -3.35 4.37
CA ALA A 138 6.98 -3.53 2.94
C ALA A 138 7.01 -2.20 2.18
N ASP A 139 6.42 -1.15 2.72
CA ASP A 139 6.44 0.20 2.18
C ASP A 139 7.89 0.70 1.98
N LYS A 140 8.74 0.60 3.01
CA LYS A 140 10.15 1.01 2.92
C LYS A 140 10.94 0.20 1.89
N ILE A 141 10.69 -1.11 1.77
CA ILE A 141 11.31 -1.95 0.74
C ILE A 141 10.87 -1.48 -0.65
N CYS A 142 9.57 -1.26 -0.86
CA CYS A 142 9.05 -0.80 -2.16
C CYS A 142 9.60 0.58 -2.51
N SER A 143 9.50 1.56 -1.60
CA SER A 143 10.01 2.93 -1.80
C SER A 143 11.50 2.95 -2.12
N PHE A 144 12.31 2.12 -1.44
CA PHE A 144 13.73 1.99 -1.75
C PHE A 144 13.95 1.44 -3.16
N CYS A 145 13.28 0.33 -3.51
CA CYS A 145 13.42 -0.28 -4.83
C CYS A 145 13.00 0.70 -5.94
N GLU A 146 11.88 1.39 -5.76
CA GLU A 146 11.33 2.33 -6.73
C GLU A 146 12.25 3.56 -6.93
N THR A 147 12.78 4.12 -5.84
CA THR A 147 13.71 5.26 -5.88
C THR A 147 15.00 4.92 -6.63
N PHE A 148 15.50 3.69 -6.49
CA PHE A 148 16.73 3.24 -7.15
C PHE A 148 16.48 2.46 -8.44
N HIS A 149 15.26 2.51 -8.98
CA HIS A 149 14.83 1.78 -10.19
C HIS A 149 15.11 0.27 -10.14
N LEU A 150 15.04 -0.32 -8.95
CA LEU A 150 15.16 -1.75 -8.73
C LEU A 150 13.78 -2.41 -8.80
N ALA A 151 13.74 -3.70 -9.17
CA ALA A 151 12.49 -4.45 -9.09
C ALA A 151 12.15 -4.77 -7.63
N PRO A 152 10.95 -4.40 -7.14
CA PRO A 152 10.53 -4.80 -5.80
C PRO A 152 10.33 -6.33 -5.71
N PRO A 153 10.42 -6.92 -4.51
CA PRO A 153 10.35 -8.38 -4.34
C PRO A 153 8.91 -8.94 -4.44
N VAL A 154 8.20 -8.59 -5.51
CA VAL A 154 6.80 -8.98 -5.76
C VAL A 154 6.65 -10.30 -6.52
N GLY A 155 7.73 -10.84 -7.08
CA GLY A 155 7.71 -12.04 -7.93
C GLY A 155 7.23 -11.74 -9.35
N LYS A 156 7.31 -12.75 -10.24
CA LYS A 156 6.92 -12.59 -11.65
C LYS A 156 5.46 -12.18 -11.80
N ASP A 157 4.57 -12.82 -11.07
CA ASP A 157 3.12 -12.53 -11.04
C ASP A 157 2.79 -11.10 -10.59
N GLY A 158 3.54 -10.54 -9.65
CA GLY A 158 3.40 -9.15 -9.24
C GLY A 158 3.92 -8.17 -10.29
N LEU A 159 5.04 -8.48 -10.93
CA LEU A 159 5.61 -7.63 -12.00
C LEU A 159 4.73 -7.61 -13.27
N GLU A 160 4.09 -8.72 -13.62
CA GLU A 160 3.16 -8.79 -14.75
C GLU A 160 1.93 -7.87 -14.60
N GLN A 161 1.58 -7.50 -13.37
CA GLN A 161 0.48 -6.55 -13.13
C GLN A 161 0.87 -5.09 -13.43
N ARG A 162 2.17 -4.77 -13.56
CA ARG A 162 2.64 -3.39 -13.76
C ARG A 162 1.93 -2.67 -14.92
N SER A 163 1.70 -3.36 -16.03
CA SER A 163 1.04 -2.80 -17.22
C SER A 163 -0.43 -2.41 -17.01
N LYS A 164 -1.07 -2.87 -15.94
CA LYS A 164 -2.46 -2.52 -15.62
C LYS A 164 -2.58 -1.21 -14.82
N PHE A 165 -1.46 -0.68 -14.32
CA PHE A 165 -1.39 0.52 -13.49
C PHE A 165 -0.58 1.65 -14.14
N GLN A 166 -0.31 1.51 -15.43
CA GLN A 166 0.31 2.52 -16.31
C GLN A 166 -0.77 3.07 -17.32
#